data_68597a9fddb585a7daf7d68bca9f72ba
#
_entry.id   68597a9fddb585a7daf7d68bca9f72ba
#
_cell.length_a   1.000
_cell.length_b   1.000
_cell.length_c   1.000
_cell.angle_alpha   90.00
_cell.angle_beta   90.00
_cell.angle_gamma   90.00
#
_symmetry.space_group_name_H-M   'P 1'
#
loop_
_entity.id
_entity.type
_entity.pdbx_description
1 polymer ?
#
loop_
_entity_poly.entity_id
_entity_poly.type
_entity_poly.pdbx_seq_one_letter_code
_entity_poly.pdbx_strand_id
1 'polypeptide(L)'
;MKWFWSDPHFDHEAIASKMGRKTEGIDSWNACAIEAINKHVDRHDQFFILGDFTWKRPGYWRQQINCKHITLIRGNHDDGITKLQNVFGAGNIYDLRVVKVRGVHTVLCHYPMAFWDRSHKGSYHLYGHIHYSAPREKLLDLLGDRKSMDVSPEASLDYFGYYRPFNEDDIYTILSARKGHDFPKMLPNGGPDA
;
A
#
# COMPACT_ATOMS: atom_id res chain seq x y z
N MET A 1 -9.59 -8.09 11.54
CA MET A 1 -9.70 -7.64 10.13
C MET A 1 -8.32 -7.30 9.58
N LYS A 2 -8.12 -7.26 8.24
CA LYS A 2 -6.87 -6.76 7.64
C LYS A 2 -7.09 -5.38 7.06
N TRP A 3 -6.11 -4.50 7.29
CA TRP A 3 -6.10 -3.12 6.83
C TRP A 3 -4.81 -2.81 6.09
N PHE A 4 -4.87 -1.92 5.10
CA PHE A 4 -3.77 -1.58 4.21
C PHE A 4 -3.71 -0.07 4.01
N TRP A 5 -2.53 0.51 4.15
CA TRP A 5 -2.25 1.89 3.83
C TRP A 5 -0.78 2.04 3.45
N SER A 6 -0.44 2.95 2.58
CA SER A 6 0.93 3.28 2.21
C SER A 6 1.23 4.75 2.44
N ASP A 7 2.48 5.11 2.42
CA ASP A 7 2.94 6.50 2.31
C ASP A 7 2.35 7.48 3.35
N PRO A 8 2.23 7.13 4.63
CA PRO A 8 1.79 8.11 5.61
C PRO A 8 2.78 9.28 5.74
N HIS A 9 4.07 9.05 5.50
CA HIS A 9 5.12 10.07 5.51
C HIS A 9 5.06 10.98 6.74
N PHE A 10 4.94 10.39 7.92
CA PHE A 10 4.99 11.18 9.15
C PHE A 10 6.27 12.03 9.20
N ASP A 11 6.17 13.26 9.68
CA ASP A 11 7.26 14.24 9.75
C ASP A 11 7.87 14.66 8.39
N HIS A 12 7.17 14.44 7.27
CA HIS A 12 7.68 14.79 5.94
C HIS A 12 6.88 15.95 5.31
N GLU A 13 7.17 17.18 5.71
CA GLU A 13 6.45 18.39 5.30
C GLU A 13 6.41 18.59 3.77
N ALA A 14 7.53 18.33 3.09
CA ALA A 14 7.61 18.52 1.64
C ALA A 14 6.64 17.61 0.88
N ILE A 15 6.45 16.36 1.31
CA ILE A 15 5.46 15.45 0.70
C ILE A 15 4.04 15.88 1.05
N ALA A 16 3.77 16.23 2.29
CA ALA A 16 2.44 16.68 2.70
C ALA A 16 2.00 17.91 1.88
N SER A 17 2.89 18.87 1.69
CA SER A 17 2.66 20.06 0.86
C SER A 17 2.49 19.70 -0.62
N LYS A 18 3.41 18.91 -1.19
CA LYS A 18 3.39 18.51 -2.61
C LYS A 18 2.12 17.75 -2.97
N MET A 19 1.62 16.91 -2.08
CA MET A 19 0.42 16.10 -2.30
C MET A 19 -0.88 16.85 -1.94
N GLY A 20 -0.78 18.10 -1.53
CA GLY A 20 -1.96 18.90 -1.18
C GLY A 20 -2.78 18.27 -0.05
N ARG A 21 -2.11 17.54 0.86
CA ARG A 21 -2.75 16.97 2.04
C ARG A 21 -3.30 18.14 2.85
N LYS A 22 -4.64 18.29 2.85
CA LYS A 22 -5.38 19.46 3.36
C LYS A 22 -5.22 19.60 4.86
N THR A 23 -4.13 20.21 5.26
CA THR A 23 -3.81 20.44 6.66
C THR A 23 -2.98 21.70 6.78
N GLU A 24 -3.12 22.42 7.88
CA GLU A 24 -2.35 23.64 8.15
C GLU A 24 -0.92 23.30 8.64
N GLY A 25 -0.17 22.52 7.84
CA GLY A 25 1.19 22.10 8.13
C GLY A 25 1.34 20.63 8.50
N ILE A 26 2.60 20.20 8.72
CA ILE A 26 2.94 18.79 8.93
C ILE A 26 2.35 18.20 10.22
N ASP A 27 2.27 18.98 11.30
CA ASP A 27 1.70 18.49 12.56
C ASP A 27 0.21 18.18 12.43
N SER A 28 -0.52 18.99 11.65
CA SER A 28 -1.92 18.78 11.33
C SER A 28 -2.11 17.54 10.46
N TRP A 29 -1.24 17.30 9.47
CA TRP A 29 -1.26 16.06 8.69
C TRP A 29 -0.97 14.83 9.57
N ASN A 30 0.06 14.90 10.39
CA ASN A 30 0.43 13.81 11.29
C ASN A 30 -0.73 13.44 12.23
N ALA A 31 -1.39 14.44 12.82
CA ALA A 31 -2.56 14.23 13.68
C ALA A 31 -3.73 13.60 12.90
N CYS A 32 -4.03 14.13 11.71
CA CYS A 32 -5.08 13.62 10.84
C CYS A 32 -4.83 12.15 10.46
N ALA A 33 -3.59 11.81 10.07
CA ALA A 33 -3.23 10.45 9.69
C ALA A 33 -3.35 9.47 10.87
N ILE A 34 -2.89 9.86 12.07
CA ILE A 34 -3.03 9.03 13.29
C ILE A 34 -4.52 8.85 13.66
N GLU A 35 -5.30 9.92 13.60
CA GLU A 35 -6.74 9.84 13.84
C GLU A 35 -7.43 8.90 12.85
N ALA A 36 -7.12 9.04 11.55
CA ALA A 36 -7.66 8.20 10.49
C ALA A 36 -7.33 6.71 10.70
N ILE A 37 -6.09 6.40 11.12
CA ILE A 37 -5.70 5.02 11.45
C ILE A 37 -6.47 4.53 12.68
N ASN A 38 -6.39 5.25 13.79
CA ASN A 38 -6.88 4.78 15.07
C ASN A 38 -8.42 4.73 15.17
N LYS A 39 -9.12 5.49 14.33
CA LYS A 39 -10.58 5.45 14.19
C LYS A 39 -11.07 4.18 13.51
N HIS A 40 -10.30 3.60 12.62
CA HIS A 40 -10.73 2.50 11.75
C HIS A 40 -10.05 1.17 12.08
N VAL A 41 -8.78 1.20 12.49
CA VAL A 41 -7.98 0.00 12.74
C VAL A 41 -7.99 -0.35 14.22
N ASP A 42 -8.61 -1.46 14.55
CA ASP A 42 -8.72 -1.92 15.94
C ASP A 42 -7.38 -2.47 16.47
N ARG A 43 -7.26 -2.49 17.82
CA ARG A 43 -6.07 -2.96 18.53
C ARG A 43 -5.59 -4.35 18.13
N HIS A 44 -6.50 -5.24 17.78
CA HIS A 44 -6.23 -6.65 17.45
C HIS A 44 -6.32 -6.96 15.96
N ASP A 45 -6.55 -5.96 15.14
CA ASP A 45 -6.51 -6.09 13.68
C ASP A 45 -5.09 -6.34 13.17
N GLN A 46 -4.96 -6.71 11.92
CA GLN A 46 -3.69 -6.78 11.19
C GLN A 46 -3.57 -5.55 10.30
N PHE A 47 -2.58 -4.72 10.54
CA PHE A 47 -2.36 -3.50 9.77
C PHE A 47 -1.07 -3.61 8.95
N PHE A 48 -1.19 -3.45 7.65
CA PHE A 48 -0.08 -3.49 6.69
C PHE A 48 0.20 -2.07 6.21
N ILE A 49 1.40 -1.56 6.51
CA ILE A 49 1.90 -0.28 6.01
C ILE A 49 2.81 -0.61 4.82
N LEU A 50 2.44 -0.13 3.63
CA LEU A 50 3.13 -0.44 2.39
C LEU A 50 4.16 0.65 2.04
N GLY A 51 5.05 0.91 2.99
CA GLY A 51 6.24 1.75 2.82
C GLY A 51 6.05 3.23 3.14
N ASP A 52 7.22 3.88 3.20
CA ASP A 52 7.38 5.30 3.45
C ASP A 52 6.64 5.77 4.71
N PHE A 53 6.92 5.03 5.80
CA PHE A 53 6.24 5.22 7.07
C PHE A 53 6.50 6.63 7.65
N THR A 54 7.76 7.03 7.77
CA THR A 54 8.12 8.30 8.39
C THR A 54 9.47 8.82 7.94
N TRP A 55 9.61 10.15 7.90
CA TRP A 55 10.90 10.82 7.71
C TRP A 55 11.76 10.84 8.98
N LYS A 56 11.11 10.96 10.15
CA LYS A 56 11.77 11.05 11.47
C LYS A 56 10.99 10.29 12.52
N ARG A 57 11.64 10.01 13.66
CA ARG A 57 11.02 9.48 14.88
C ARG A 57 10.14 8.24 14.71
N PRO A 58 10.59 7.17 14.03
CA PRO A 58 9.71 6.01 13.75
C PRO A 58 9.14 5.36 15.02
N GLY A 59 9.91 5.29 16.11
CA GLY A 59 9.43 4.76 17.39
C GLY A 59 8.30 5.59 17.99
N TYR A 60 8.38 6.92 17.89
CA TYR A 60 7.33 7.81 18.35
C TYR A 60 6.04 7.58 17.59
N TRP A 61 6.07 7.61 16.24
CA TRP A 61 4.87 7.45 15.43
C TRP A 61 4.27 6.05 15.53
N ARG A 62 5.10 5.02 15.66
CA ARG A 62 4.62 3.66 15.91
C ARG A 62 3.81 3.57 17.22
N GLN A 63 4.24 4.27 18.27
CA GLN A 63 3.55 4.29 19.56
C GLN A 63 2.20 5.04 19.54
N GLN A 64 2.01 5.99 18.60
CA GLN A 64 0.73 6.68 18.43
C GLN A 64 -0.35 5.80 17.78
N ILE A 65 0.04 4.71 17.12
CA ILE A 65 -0.88 3.77 16.48
C ILE A 65 -1.30 2.68 17.47
N ASN A 66 -2.61 2.61 17.75
CA ASN A 66 -3.19 1.70 18.73
C ASN A 66 -3.09 0.21 18.34
N CYS A 67 -3.05 -0.10 17.05
CA CYS A 67 -2.95 -1.46 16.53
C CYS A 67 -1.64 -2.13 16.99
N LYS A 68 -1.74 -3.37 17.49
CA LYS A 68 -0.58 -4.15 17.95
C LYS A 68 0.14 -4.89 16.84
N HIS A 69 -0.59 -5.34 15.83
CA HIS A 69 -0.09 -6.24 14.79
C HIS A 69 0.15 -5.45 13.49
N ILE A 70 1.26 -4.72 13.45
CA ILE A 70 1.67 -3.94 12.28
C ILE A 70 2.76 -4.68 11.54
N THR A 71 2.58 -4.82 10.23
CA THR A 71 3.61 -5.27 9.29
C THR A 71 4.01 -4.08 8.41
N LEU A 72 5.32 -3.82 8.31
CA LEU A 72 5.88 -2.84 7.41
C LEU A 72 6.42 -3.54 6.15
N ILE A 73 5.95 -3.12 4.99
CA ILE A 73 6.61 -3.38 3.70
C ILE A 73 7.47 -2.16 3.42
N ARG A 74 8.79 -2.30 3.26
CA ARG A 74 9.68 -1.15 3.16
C ARG A 74 9.48 -0.36 1.87
N GLY A 75 9.44 0.96 2.00
CA GLY A 75 9.56 1.92 0.91
C GLY A 75 10.98 2.48 0.79
N ASN A 76 11.18 3.40 -0.14
CA ASN A 76 12.49 4.03 -0.37
C ASN A 76 12.91 5.03 0.73
N HIS A 77 11.98 5.51 1.54
CA HIS A 77 12.28 6.36 2.70
C HIS A 77 12.40 5.59 4.02
N ASP A 78 12.23 4.27 4.00
CA ASP A 78 12.33 3.42 5.19
C ASP A 78 13.76 2.89 5.38
N ASP A 79 14.72 3.81 5.55
CA ASP A 79 16.12 3.49 5.75
C ASP A 79 16.43 3.02 7.18
N GLY A 80 17.55 2.28 7.31
CA GLY A 80 18.06 1.85 8.61
C GLY A 80 17.28 0.65 9.17
N ILE A 81 17.39 -0.51 8.52
CA ILE A 81 16.69 -1.75 8.85
C ILE A 81 16.79 -2.12 10.34
N THR A 82 17.93 -1.97 10.99
CA THR A 82 18.10 -2.26 12.42
C THR A 82 17.21 -1.37 13.29
N LYS A 83 17.11 -0.08 12.96
CA LYS A 83 16.24 0.87 13.66
C LYS A 83 14.76 0.48 13.51
N LEU A 84 14.36 0.11 12.30
CA LEU A 84 13.00 -0.33 12.02
C LEU A 84 12.67 -1.66 12.71
N GLN A 85 13.62 -2.60 12.76
CA GLN A 85 13.47 -3.87 13.48
C GLN A 85 13.22 -3.66 14.98
N ASN A 86 13.85 -2.66 15.59
CA ASN A 86 13.60 -2.30 16.98
C ASN A 86 12.20 -1.70 17.20
N VAL A 87 11.60 -1.11 16.18
CA VAL A 87 10.28 -0.46 16.24
C VAL A 87 9.14 -1.41 15.93
N PHE A 88 9.28 -2.21 14.88
CA PHE A 88 8.23 -3.10 14.37
C PHE A 88 8.43 -4.57 14.75
N GLY A 89 9.64 -4.95 15.18
CA GLY A 89 10.08 -6.33 15.35
C GLY A 89 10.61 -6.93 14.04
N ALA A 90 11.71 -7.70 14.12
CA ALA A 90 12.40 -8.24 12.95
C ALA A 90 11.49 -9.10 12.05
N GLY A 91 10.54 -9.83 12.63
CA GLY A 91 9.60 -10.68 11.90
C GLY A 91 8.44 -9.94 11.22
N ASN A 92 8.38 -8.61 11.33
CA ASN A 92 7.29 -7.79 10.81
C ASN A 92 7.72 -6.80 9.72
N ILE A 93 8.91 -6.96 9.16
CA ILE A 93 9.45 -6.09 8.10
C ILE A 93 9.79 -6.93 6.88
N TYR A 94 9.33 -6.49 5.71
CA TYR A 94 9.50 -7.19 4.44
C TYR A 94 9.74 -6.18 3.32
N ASP A 95 10.38 -6.59 2.24
CA ASP A 95 10.41 -5.84 0.97
C ASP A 95 9.21 -6.19 0.09
N LEU A 96 8.77 -7.45 0.20
CA LEU A 96 7.60 -7.99 -0.45
C LEU A 96 6.98 -9.04 0.45
N ARG A 97 5.67 -9.05 0.58
CA ARG A 97 4.95 -10.09 1.31
C ARG A 97 3.70 -10.52 0.56
N VAL A 98 3.38 -11.80 0.69
CA VAL A 98 2.13 -12.35 0.17
C VAL A 98 1.18 -12.63 1.32
N VAL A 99 -0.06 -12.18 1.17
CA VAL A 99 -1.16 -12.44 2.10
C VAL A 99 -2.40 -12.93 1.36
N LYS A 100 -3.44 -13.31 2.09
CA LYS A 100 -4.76 -13.55 1.51
C LYS A 100 -5.72 -12.44 1.92
N VAL A 101 -6.36 -11.80 0.93
CA VAL A 101 -7.45 -10.82 1.09
C VAL A 101 -8.73 -11.51 0.64
N ARG A 102 -9.64 -11.77 1.57
CA ARG A 102 -10.86 -12.55 1.30
C ARG A 102 -10.59 -13.86 0.52
N GLY A 103 -9.51 -14.56 0.88
CA GLY A 103 -9.10 -15.81 0.22
C GLY A 103 -8.26 -15.63 -1.04
N VAL A 104 -8.23 -14.43 -1.64
CA VAL A 104 -7.46 -14.13 -2.85
C VAL A 104 -5.99 -13.88 -2.51
N HIS A 105 -5.10 -14.53 -3.25
CA HIS A 105 -3.65 -14.34 -3.17
C HIS A 105 -3.31 -12.88 -3.52
N THR A 106 -2.66 -12.16 -2.60
CA THR A 106 -2.41 -10.72 -2.71
C THR A 106 -0.96 -10.42 -2.42
N VAL A 107 -0.29 -9.82 -3.38
CA VAL A 107 1.11 -9.39 -3.27
C VAL A 107 1.15 -7.97 -2.73
N LEU A 108 1.90 -7.75 -1.66
CA LEU A 108 2.16 -6.45 -1.06
C LEU A 108 3.60 -6.05 -1.40
N CYS A 109 3.77 -4.91 -2.06
CA CYS A 109 5.06 -4.30 -2.35
C CYS A 109 4.86 -2.78 -2.36
N HIS A 110 5.86 -2.02 -1.92
CA HIS A 110 5.75 -0.56 -1.96
C HIS A 110 5.64 -0.03 -3.39
N TYR A 111 6.36 -0.64 -4.32
CA TYR A 111 6.39 -0.21 -5.72
C TYR A 111 5.29 -0.85 -6.57
N PRO A 112 4.68 -0.10 -7.52
CA PRO A 112 3.78 -0.68 -8.50
C PRO A 112 4.54 -1.65 -9.42
N MET A 113 4.00 -2.85 -9.61
CA MET A 113 4.61 -3.90 -10.41
C MET A 113 3.82 -4.14 -11.69
N ALA A 114 4.50 -4.28 -12.81
CA ALA A 114 3.88 -4.67 -14.07
C ALA A 114 3.39 -6.12 -14.04
N PHE A 115 4.13 -7.01 -13.37
CA PHE A 115 3.80 -8.41 -13.17
C PHE A 115 4.14 -8.81 -11.74
N TRP A 116 3.30 -9.64 -11.12
CA TRP A 116 3.49 -10.17 -9.78
C TRP A 116 3.06 -11.64 -9.73
N ASP A 117 3.34 -12.31 -8.62
CA ASP A 117 3.02 -13.73 -8.47
C ASP A 117 1.53 -14.00 -8.72
N ARG A 118 1.25 -14.93 -9.63
CA ARG A 118 -0.10 -15.34 -10.05
C ARG A 118 -0.98 -14.23 -10.61
N SER A 119 -0.42 -13.13 -11.12
CA SER A 119 -1.21 -12.06 -11.75
C SER A 119 -2.11 -12.59 -12.89
N HIS A 120 -1.61 -13.56 -13.68
CA HIS A 120 -2.37 -14.27 -14.72
C HIS A 120 -3.47 -15.21 -14.18
N LYS A 121 -3.50 -15.47 -12.88
CA LYS A 121 -4.52 -16.28 -12.18
C LYS A 121 -5.46 -15.44 -11.34
N GLY A 122 -5.43 -14.12 -11.52
CA GLY A 122 -6.33 -13.19 -10.84
C GLY A 122 -5.92 -12.82 -9.42
N SER A 123 -4.65 -13.03 -9.02
CA SER A 123 -4.13 -12.51 -7.76
C SER A 123 -4.11 -10.99 -7.76
N TYR A 124 -4.14 -10.41 -6.56
CA TYR A 124 -4.13 -8.97 -6.36
C TYR A 124 -2.72 -8.44 -6.10
N HIS A 125 -2.52 -7.14 -6.36
CA HIS A 125 -1.32 -6.41 -5.97
C HIS A 125 -1.71 -5.09 -5.33
N LEU A 126 -1.17 -4.82 -4.11
CA LEU A 126 -1.33 -3.54 -3.42
C LEU A 126 0.02 -2.85 -3.33
N TYR A 127 0.04 -1.55 -3.59
CA TYR A 127 1.26 -0.74 -3.65
C TYR A 127 1.03 0.68 -3.14
N GLY A 128 2.10 1.47 -3.09
CA GLY A 128 2.15 2.89 -2.79
C GLY A 128 3.10 3.62 -3.73
N HIS A 129 4.00 4.46 -3.19
CA HIS A 129 5.10 5.13 -3.86
C HIS A 129 4.69 6.24 -4.85
N ILE A 130 3.72 6.01 -5.70
CA ILE A 130 3.31 6.97 -6.74
C ILE A 130 2.30 8.00 -6.25
N HIS A 131 1.84 7.87 -4.99
CA HIS A 131 0.92 8.81 -4.32
C HIS A 131 -0.32 9.13 -5.14
N TYR A 132 -0.84 8.17 -5.90
CA TYR A 132 -2.00 8.38 -6.76
C TYR A 132 -1.86 9.62 -7.68
N SER A 133 -0.61 10.02 -8.00
CA SER A 133 -0.28 11.25 -8.71
C SER A 133 -0.37 11.11 -10.23
N ALA A 134 -0.22 12.22 -10.94
CA ALA A 134 -0.49 12.43 -12.36
C ALA A 134 0.08 11.43 -13.41
N PRO A 135 1.05 10.56 -13.15
CA PRO A 135 1.33 9.45 -14.06
C PRO A 135 0.27 8.35 -14.06
N ARG A 136 -0.81 8.48 -13.25
CA ARG A 136 -1.89 7.48 -13.15
C ARG A 136 -2.47 7.13 -14.52
N GLU A 137 -2.80 8.12 -15.34
CA GLU A 137 -3.36 7.87 -16.68
C GLU A 137 -2.36 7.09 -17.53
N LYS A 138 -1.09 7.50 -17.53
CA LYS A 138 -0.03 6.78 -18.23
C LYS A 138 0.26 5.41 -17.62
N LEU A 139 0.14 5.27 -16.30
CA LEU A 139 0.32 3.99 -15.62
C LEU A 139 -0.89 3.08 -15.89
N LEU A 140 -2.11 3.61 -15.94
CA LEU A 140 -3.30 2.87 -16.36
C LEU A 140 -3.23 2.45 -17.82
N ASP A 141 -2.69 3.29 -18.71
CA ASP A 141 -2.41 2.93 -20.10
C ASP A 141 -1.38 1.80 -20.20
N LEU A 142 -0.35 1.81 -19.36
CA LEU A 142 0.68 0.77 -19.31
C LEU A 142 0.23 -0.51 -18.61
N LEU A 143 -0.51 -0.38 -17.51
CA LEU A 143 -0.88 -1.49 -16.64
C LEU A 143 -2.29 -2.02 -16.92
N GLY A 144 -3.13 -1.27 -17.61
CA GLY A 144 -4.50 -1.67 -17.93
C GLY A 144 -5.41 -1.84 -16.70
N ASP A 145 -6.54 -2.49 -16.91
CA ASP A 145 -7.55 -2.79 -15.86
C ASP A 145 -7.14 -4.00 -15.00
N ARG A 146 -5.93 -3.91 -14.43
CA ARG A 146 -5.31 -4.98 -13.65
C ARG A 146 -5.88 -5.02 -12.22
N LYS A 147 -5.79 -6.20 -11.61
CA LYS A 147 -6.17 -6.41 -10.20
C LYS A 147 -5.10 -5.89 -9.24
N SER A 148 -4.70 -4.62 -9.43
CA SER A 148 -3.73 -3.92 -8.57
C SER A 148 -4.21 -2.52 -8.24
N MET A 149 -3.88 -2.00 -7.06
CA MET A 149 -4.27 -0.65 -6.67
C MET A 149 -3.28 0.00 -5.71
N ASP A 150 -3.21 1.32 -5.82
CA ASP A 150 -2.56 2.19 -4.86
C ASP A 150 -3.42 2.25 -3.59
N VAL A 151 -2.79 2.15 -2.42
CA VAL A 151 -3.45 2.25 -1.12
C VAL A 151 -2.94 3.45 -0.30
N SER A 152 -2.46 4.50 -0.98
CA SER A 152 -2.00 5.76 -0.37
C SER A 152 -3.16 6.57 0.23
N PRO A 153 -2.84 7.59 1.04
CA PRO A 153 -3.83 8.55 1.52
C PRO A 153 -4.59 9.24 0.38
N GLU A 154 -3.91 9.58 -0.70
CA GLU A 154 -4.51 10.22 -1.88
C GLU A 154 -5.51 9.30 -2.56
N ALA A 155 -5.18 8.00 -2.69
CA ALA A 155 -6.11 7.01 -3.19
C ALA A 155 -7.34 6.88 -2.29
N SER A 156 -7.14 6.85 -0.96
CA SER A 156 -8.27 6.75 -0.04
C SER A 156 -9.19 7.98 -0.09
N LEU A 157 -8.62 9.17 -0.25
CA LEU A 157 -9.39 10.39 -0.42
C LEU A 157 -10.25 10.37 -1.70
N ASP A 158 -9.71 9.85 -2.80
CA ASP A 158 -10.44 9.69 -4.06
C ASP A 158 -11.58 8.67 -3.95
N TYR A 159 -11.34 7.51 -3.30
CA TYR A 159 -12.35 6.47 -3.15
C TYR A 159 -13.46 6.78 -2.14
N PHE A 160 -13.13 7.46 -1.04
CA PHE A 160 -14.04 7.61 0.11
C PHE A 160 -14.43 9.05 0.42
N GLY A 161 -13.74 10.05 -0.17
CA GLY A 161 -13.94 11.47 0.16
C GLY A 161 -13.26 11.91 1.46
N TYR A 162 -12.55 11.03 2.16
CA TYR A 162 -11.80 11.30 3.38
C TYR A 162 -10.64 10.31 3.57
N TYR A 163 -9.68 10.67 4.42
CA TYR A 163 -8.52 9.82 4.69
C TYR A 163 -8.88 8.66 5.61
N ARG A 164 -8.60 7.44 5.18
CA ARG A 164 -8.64 6.23 5.99
C ARG A 164 -7.85 5.07 5.35
N PRO A 165 -7.35 4.11 6.12
CA PRO A 165 -6.85 2.86 5.54
C PRO A 165 -7.95 2.09 4.79
N PHE A 166 -7.55 1.28 3.81
CA PHE A 166 -8.43 0.33 3.13
C PHE A 166 -8.53 -0.95 3.94
N ASN A 167 -9.72 -1.47 4.15
CA ASN A 167 -9.89 -2.79 4.72
C ASN A 167 -9.94 -3.88 3.64
N GLU A 168 -9.91 -5.15 4.06
CA GLU A 168 -9.92 -6.27 3.12
C GLU A 168 -11.21 -6.39 2.29
N ASP A 169 -12.32 -5.83 2.75
CA ASP A 169 -13.58 -5.80 2.00
C ASP A 169 -13.57 -4.72 0.93
N ASP A 170 -13.01 -3.55 1.23
CA ASP A 170 -12.79 -2.50 0.24
C ASP A 170 -11.93 -3.02 -0.92
N ILE A 171 -10.77 -3.61 -0.57
CA ILE A 171 -9.83 -4.18 -1.55
C ILE A 171 -10.53 -5.24 -2.41
N TYR A 172 -11.24 -6.15 -1.77
CA TYR A 172 -11.95 -7.21 -2.50
C TYR A 172 -13.00 -6.64 -3.45
N THR A 173 -13.82 -5.70 -2.98
CA THR A 173 -14.88 -5.07 -3.78
C THR A 173 -14.30 -4.35 -5.00
N ILE A 174 -13.25 -3.53 -4.79
CA ILE A 174 -12.62 -2.76 -5.87
C ILE A 174 -11.95 -3.68 -6.89
N LEU A 175 -11.13 -4.64 -6.43
CA LEU A 175 -10.31 -5.44 -7.33
C LEU A 175 -11.06 -6.62 -7.96
N SER A 176 -12.13 -7.13 -7.34
CA SER A 176 -12.96 -8.17 -7.96
C SER A 176 -13.70 -7.65 -9.19
N ALA A 177 -14.05 -6.36 -9.20
CA ALA A 177 -14.71 -5.72 -10.34
C ALA A 177 -13.77 -5.50 -11.56
N ARG A 178 -12.45 -5.58 -11.38
CA ARG A 178 -11.47 -5.41 -12.46
C ARG A 178 -11.29 -6.70 -13.25
N LYS A 179 -11.08 -6.58 -14.57
CA LYS A 179 -10.96 -7.74 -15.49
C LYS A 179 -9.70 -8.58 -15.23
N GLY A 180 -8.61 -7.96 -14.82
CA GLY A 180 -7.34 -8.63 -14.61
C GLY A 180 -6.44 -8.62 -15.85
N HIS A 181 -5.38 -9.46 -15.84
CA HIS A 181 -4.48 -9.57 -16.98
C HIS A 181 -5.07 -10.44 -18.08
N ASP A 182 -5.33 -9.83 -19.23
CA ASP A 182 -5.38 -10.59 -20.48
C ASP A 182 -3.94 -10.74 -20.98
N PHE A 183 -3.27 -11.83 -20.62
CA PHE A 183 -2.08 -12.21 -21.36
C PHE A 183 -2.55 -12.60 -22.76
N PRO A 184 -1.92 -12.06 -23.83
CA PRO A 184 -2.09 -12.67 -25.14
C PRO A 184 -1.77 -14.16 -24.96
N LYS A 185 -2.65 -15.04 -25.44
CA LYS A 185 -2.40 -16.49 -25.42
C LYS A 185 -0.99 -16.66 -25.96
N MET A 186 -0.07 -17.20 -25.15
CA MET A 186 1.25 -17.55 -25.66
C MET A 186 1.01 -18.26 -26.99
N LEU A 187 1.74 -17.83 -28.03
CA LEU A 187 1.73 -18.53 -29.30
C LEU A 187 1.81 -20.01 -28.98
N PRO A 188 0.93 -20.86 -29.56
CA PRO A 188 1.04 -22.30 -29.37
C PRO A 188 2.49 -22.68 -29.65
N ASN A 189 3.07 -23.48 -28.75
CA ASN A 189 4.44 -23.93 -28.82
C ASN A 189 4.85 -24.35 -30.23
N GLY A 190 5.28 -23.39 -31.01
CA GLY A 190 5.93 -23.53 -32.29
C GLY A 190 7.37 -23.12 -32.11
N GLY A 191 8.10 -23.83 -31.25
CA GLY A 191 9.55 -23.85 -31.34
C GLY A 191 9.92 -24.55 -32.62
N PRO A 192 10.86 -24.03 -33.42
CA PRO A 192 11.40 -24.82 -34.51
C PRO A 192 12.10 -26.03 -33.89
N ASP A 193 11.63 -27.18 -34.27
CA ASP A 193 12.27 -28.48 -34.25
C ASP A 193 13.19 -28.84 -33.07
N ALA A 194 12.64 -29.66 -32.17
CA ALA A 194 13.47 -30.65 -31.50
C ALA A 194 13.28 -32.00 -32.21
#